data_cd73762f7bbc4457ec759149bf67cdf4
#
_entry.id   cd73762f7bbc4457ec759149bf67cdf4
#
_cell.length_a   1.000
_cell.length_b   1.000
_cell.length_c   1.000
_cell.angle_alpha   90.00
_cell.angle_beta   90.00
_cell.angle_gamma   90.00
#
_symmetry.space_group_name_H-M   'P 1'
#
loop_
_entity.id
_entity.type
_entity.pdbx_description
1 polymer ?
#
loop_
_entity_poly.entity_id
_entity_poly.type
_entity_poly.pdbx_seq_one_letter_code
_entity_poly.pdbx_strand_id
1 'polypeptide(L)'
;MKNNYHILLVAFLMCSTVVFAQQSGNISGQPRAIEEGKTVFNPHWFLSVQGGGAYTVGESAFGDLLSPSVAMAFGYKFAPLFGLRAEVSGWQAKGGWVNPTTTYKYKYLQGSVDAMLDLSDLCRGFNSERIFNAYLFLGVGLNGAFSNDEAVALNAGGYKLHHLWTGKKVYVAGRGGVGANFRLNDHVAINLELNANMLSDKFNSKKGRNADW
;
A
#
# COMPACT_ATOMS: atom_id res chain seq x y z
N MET A 1 -3.22 26.26 -22.29
CA MET A 1 -2.46 25.04 -21.99
C MET A 1 -3.17 24.33 -20.85
N LYS A 2 -3.98 23.30 -21.11
CA LYS A 2 -4.60 22.48 -20.07
C LYS A 2 -3.57 21.43 -19.66
N ASN A 3 -3.04 21.55 -18.45
CA ASN A 3 -2.23 20.49 -17.82
C ASN A 3 -3.19 19.35 -17.42
N ASN A 4 -3.29 18.37 -18.28
CA ASN A 4 -3.96 17.12 -17.93
C ASN A 4 -2.96 16.28 -17.15
N TYR A 5 -3.08 16.28 -15.83
CA TYR A 5 -2.38 15.33 -14.97
C TYR A 5 -3.11 13.99 -15.08
N HIS A 6 -2.56 13.08 -15.84
CA HIS A 6 -3.02 11.69 -15.84
C HIS A 6 -2.46 11.02 -14.60
N ILE A 7 -3.33 10.51 -13.75
CA ILE A 7 -3.00 9.82 -12.51
C ILE A 7 -3.05 8.33 -12.80
N LEU A 8 -1.91 7.66 -12.65
CA LEU A 8 -1.86 6.20 -12.68
C LEU A 8 -2.36 5.67 -11.33
N LEU A 9 -3.47 4.96 -11.35
CA LEU A 9 -3.99 4.26 -10.19
C LEU A 9 -3.39 2.85 -10.15
N VAL A 10 -2.64 2.53 -9.11
CA VAL A 10 -2.14 1.19 -8.84
C VAL A 10 -2.90 0.66 -7.64
N ALA A 11 -3.78 -0.30 -7.86
CA ALA A 11 -4.54 -0.94 -6.79
C ALA A 11 -3.77 -2.18 -6.29
N PHE A 12 -3.60 -2.27 -4.99
CA PHE A 12 -2.97 -3.41 -4.33
C PHE A 12 -4.01 -4.12 -3.48
N LEU A 13 -4.21 -5.40 -3.75
CA LEU A 13 -4.90 -6.28 -2.83
C LEU A 13 -3.82 -7.01 -2.03
N MET A 14 -3.57 -6.56 -0.81
CA MET A 14 -2.65 -7.20 0.10
C MET A 14 -3.41 -8.08 1.09
N CYS A 15 -3.21 -9.37 0.99
CA CYS A 15 -3.60 -10.31 2.02
C CYS A 15 -2.36 -10.55 2.89
N SER A 16 -2.40 -10.08 4.12
CA SER A 16 -1.25 -10.20 4.99
C SER A 16 -1.50 -11.17 6.12
N THR A 17 -0.45 -11.82 6.45
CA THR A 17 -0.35 -12.64 7.65
C THR A 17 0.63 -11.98 8.61
N VAL A 18 0.15 -11.83 9.84
CA VAL A 18 0.91 -11.53 11.06
C VAL A 18 1.23 -10.05 11.29
N VAL A 19 0.41 -9.44 12.11
CA VAL A 19 0.74 -8.19 12.82
C VAL A 19 1.30 -8.60 14.19
N PHE A 20 2.55 -8.27 14.48
CA PHE A 20 3.06 -8.32 15.84
C PHE A 20 2.78 -6.96 16.49
N ALA A 21 1.77 -6.89 17.33
CA ALA A 21 1.58 -5.73 18.20
C ALA A 21 2.42 -5.96 19.46
N GLN A 22 3.54 -5.27 19.58
CA GLN A 22 4.28 -5.25 20.83
C GLN A 22 3.69 -4.15 21.70
N GLN A 23 2.92 -4.54 22.71
CA GLN A 23 2.45 -3.64 23.74
C GLN A 23 3.66 -3.15 24.53
N SER A 24 4.12 -1.92 24.24
CA SER A 24 5.14 -1.26 25.05
C SER A 24 4.46 -0.73 26.32
N GLY A 25 4.41 -1.55 27.33
CA GLY A 25 3.86 -1.16 28.61
C GLY A 25 4.17 -2.19 29.67
N ASN A 26 5.20 -1.93 30.45
CA ASN A 26 5.61 -2.65 31.68
C ASN A 26 5.93 -4.14 31.54
N ILE A 27 7.22 -4.43 31.73
CA ILE A 27 7.80 -5.73 32.05
C ILE A 27 7.39 -6.20 33.49
N SER A 28 6.20 -5.91 33.90
CA SER A 28 5.62 -6.45 35.12
C SER A 28 4.17 -6.77 34.80
N GLY A 29 3.81 -8.04 34.98
CA GLY A 29 2.48 -8.58 34.73
C GLY A 29 1.37 -7.92 35.55
N GLN A 30 1.15 -6.64 35.33
CA GLN A 30 0.02 -5.94 35.87
C GLN A 30 -1.20 -6.20 34.99
N PRO A 31 -2.34 -6.54 35.61
CA PRO A 31 -3.60 -6.69 34.90
C PRO A 31 -3.96 -5.38 34.18
N ARG A 32 -4.63 -5.50 33.04
CA ARG A 32 -5.19 -4.37 32.29
C ARG A 32 -5.82 -3.38 33.26
N ALA A 33 -5.38 -2.12 33.22
CA ALA A 33 -5.96 -1.10 34.06
C ALA A 33 -7.43 -0.93 33.68
N ILE A 34 -8.33 -1.40 34.52
CA ILE A 34 -9.77 -1.16 34.43
C ILE A 34 -10.05 -0.02 35.40
N GLU A 35 -10.09 1.20 34.90
CA GLU A 35 -10.62 2.33 35.64
C GLU A 35 -12.14 2.40 35.42
N GLU A 36 -12.92 2.29 36.48
CA GLU A 36 -14.38 2.41 36.47
C GLU A 36 -15.12 1.53 35.45
N GLY A 37 -14.65 0.28 35.20
CA GLY A 37 -15.29 -0.63 34.23
C GLY A 37 -15.06 -0.28 32.77
N LYS A 38 -14.24 0.71 32.45
CA LYS A 38 -13.82 1.07 31.09
C LYS A 38 -12.41 0.56 30.78
N THR A 39 -12.26 -0.07 29.66
CA THR A 39 -10.94 -0.46 29.15
C THR A 39 -10.15 0.78 28.75
N VAL A 40 -8.99 0.98 29.39
CA VAL A 40 -8.08 2.09 29.07
C VAL A 40 -7.25 1.74 27.84
N PHE A 41 -7.17 2.66 26.89
CA PHE A 41 -6.29 2.51 25.73
C PHE A 41 -4.84 2.69 26.14
N ASN A 42 -3.98 1.75 25.76
CA ASN A 42 -2.54 1.86 25.89
C ASN A 42 -1.91 2.17 24.52
N PRO A 43 -1.20 3.27 24.34
CA PRO A 43 -0.42 3.53 23.15
C PRO A 43 0.63 2.43 22.93
N HIS A 44 0.74 1.93 21.68
CA HIS A 44 1.60 0.79 21.40
C HIS A 44 2.19 0.84 19.99
N TRP A 45 3.35 0.22 19.85
CA TRP A 45 3.99 -0.04 18.58
C TRP A 45 3.42 -1.29 17.93
N PHE A 46 3.41 -1.33 16.61
CA PHE A 46 3.09 -2.54 15.87
C PHE A 46 4.03 -2.73 14.67
N LEU A 47 4.24 -3.97 14.30
CA LEU A 47 4.97 -4.38 13.10
C LEU A 47 4.06 -5.25 12.27
N SER A 48 4.01 -5.04 10.96
CA SER A 48 3.27 -5.90 10.03
C SER A 48 4.14 -6.33 8.87
N VAL A 49 3.95 -7.56 8.43
CA VAL A 49 4.54 -8.12 7.21
C VAL A 49 3.40 -8.59 6.32
N GLN A 50 3.40 -8.14 5.07
CA GLN A 50 2.30 -8.35 4.14
C GLN A 50 2.82 -8.98 2.85
N GLY A 51 2.03 -9.86 2.28
CA GLY A 51 2.23 -10.41 0.94
C GLY A 51 0.93 -10.37 0.16
N GLY A 52 1.00 -10.09 -1.12
CA GLY A 52 -0.21 -9.98 -1.93
C GLY A 52 0.05 -9.75 -3.40
N GLY A 53 -0.97 -9.28 -4.09
CA GLY A 53 -0.92 -8.92 -5.51
C GLY A 53 -1.10 -7.43 -5.73
N ALA A 54 -0.29 -6.89 -6.64
CA ALA A 54 -0.40 -5.52 -7.15
C ALA A 54 -0.98 -5.54 -8.55
N TYR A 55 -1.96 -4.70 -8.80
CA TYR A 55 -2.54 -4.48 -10.12
C TYR A 55 -2.27 -3.05 -10.58
N THR A 56 -1.63 -2.91 -11.72
CA THR A 56 -1.45 -1.61 -12.36
C THR A 56 -2.64 -1.34 -13.26
N VAL A 57 -3.41 -0.29 -12.99
CA VAL A 57 -4.54 0.08 -13.85
C VAL A 57 -3.99 0.54 -15.20
N GLY A 58 -4.32 -0.19 -16.24
CA GLY A 58 -3.86 0.03 -17.61
C GLY A 58 -4.84 -0.53 -18.63
N GLU A 59 -4.50 -0.40 -19.90
CA GLU A 59 -5.37 -0.81 -21.03
C GLU A 59 -5.32 -2.32 -21.31
N SER A 60 -4.40 -3.08 -20.71
CA SER A 60 -4.26 -4.54 -20.87
C SER A 60 -5.17 -5.29 -19.92
N ALA A 61 -5.42 -6.59 -20.20
CA ALA A 61 -6.27 -7.42 -19.36
C ALA A 61 -5.78 -7.53 -17.92
N PHE A 62 -6.72 -7.67 -16.98
CA PHE A 62 -6.44 -7.70 -15.52
C PHE A 62 -5.35 -8.73 -15.16
N GLY A 63 -5.45 -9.95 -15.68
CA GLY A 63 -4.51 -11.03 -15.36
C GLY A 63 -3.08 -10.75 -15.84
N ASP A 64 -2.92 -10.01 -16.92
CA ASP A 64 -1.61 -9.71 -17.50
C ASP A 64 -0.84 -8.67 -16.66
N LEU A 65 -1.55 -7.79 -15.99
CA LEU A 65 -0.99 -6.71 -15.19
C LEU A 65 -0.87 -7.04 -13.69
N LEU A 66 -1.35 -8.21 -13.26
CA LEU A 66 -1.20 -8.66 -11.88
C LEU A 66 0.26 -9.06 -11.60
N SER A 67 0.78 -8.59 -10.48
CA SER A 67 2.17 -8.81 -10.06
C SER A 67 2.23 -9.12 -8.56
N PRO A 68 3.18 -9.94 -8.10
CA PRO A 68 3.40 -10.15 -6.67
C PRO A 68 3.92 -8.86 -6.01
N SER A 69 3.55 -8.65 -4.77
CA SER A 69 4.03 -7.55 -3.95
C SER A 69 4.22 -8.00 -2.50
N VAL A 70 5.22 -7.45 -1.84
CA VAL A 70 5.45 -7.63 -0.41
C VAL A 70 5.58 -6.26 0.25
N ALA A 71 5.18 -6.18 1.50
CA ALA A 71 5.33 -4.97 2.30
C ALA A 71 5.71 -5.32 3.75
N MET A 72 6.44 -4.41 4.36
CA MET A 72 6.71 -4.41 5.79
C MET A 72 6.38 -3.03 6.33
N ALA A 73 5.63 -2.99 7.41
CA ALA A 73 5.26 -1.73 8.02
C ALA A 73 5.52 -1.74 9.52
N PHE A 74 5.96 -0.59 10.02
CA PHE A 74 6.17 -0.32 11.42
C PHE A 74 5.38 0.92 11.79
N GLY A 75 4.56 0.84 12.83
CA GLY A 75 3.68 1.93 13.21
C GLY A 75 3.50 2.07 14.69
N TYR A 76 2.90 3.20 15.06
CA TYR A 76 2.57 3.55 16.42
C TYR A 76 1.13 4.03 16.52
N LYS A 77 0.33 3.36 17.33
CA LYS A 77 -1.03 3.76 17.65
C LYS A 77 -0.98 4.59 18.94
N PHE A 78 -1.12 5.91 18.80
CA PHE A 78 -1.00 6.86 19.93
C PHE A 78 -2.35 7.21 20.55
N ALA A 79 -3.44 6.94 19.87
CA ALA A 79 -4.81 7.12 20.34
C ALA A 79 -5.71 5.98 19.84
N PRO A 80 -6.88 5.74 20.45
CA PRO A 80 -7.81 4.73 19.97
C PRO A 80 -8.15 4.90 18.49
N LEU A 81 -8.37 6.15 18.07
CA LEU A 81 -8.75 6.50 16.70
C LEU A 81 -7.57 6.67 15.75
N PHE A 82 -6.38 7.04 16.24
CA PHE A 82 -5.29 7.52 15.40
C PHE A 82 -4.00 6.75 15.58
N GLY A 83 -3.33 6.53 14.48
CA GLY A 83 -1.99 5.96 14.41
C GLY A 83 -1.19 6.54 13.25
N LEU A 84 0.11 6.33 13.30
CA LEU A 84 1.05 6.61 12.22
C LEU A 84 1.79 5.33 11.87
N ARG A 85 2.06 5.15 10.57
CA ARG A 85 2.73 3.98 10.04
C ARG A 85 3.76 4.41 9.00
N ALA A 86 4.96 3.86 9.09
CA ALA A 86 5.92 3.85 8.01
C ALA A 86 5.90 2.47 7.36
N GLU A 87 5.87 2.43 6.04
CA GLU A 87 5.82 1.19 5.27
C GLU A 87 6.85 1.19 4.15
N VAL A 88 7.48 0.06 3.95
CA VAL A 88 8.31 -0.23 2.77
C VAL A 88 7.64 -1.37 2.02
N SER A 89 7.34 -1.13 0.75
CA SER A 89 6.71 -2.11 -0.13
C SER A 89 7.43 -2.17 -1.46
N GLY A 90 7.35 -3.29 -2.12
CA GLY A 90 8.00 -3.45 -3.41
C GLY A 90 7.83 -4.84 -3.99
N TRP A 91 8.45 -5.05 -5.09
CA TRP A 91 8.75 -6.23 -5.88
C TRP A 91 8.71 -5.88 -7.36
N GLN A 92 7.63 -6.21 -8.05
CA GLN A 92 7.51 -6.12 -9.49
C GLN A 92 6.20 -5.43 -9.86
N ALA A 93 6.26 -4.57 -10.87
CA ALA A 93 5.10 -4.03 -11.53
C ALA A 93 5.16 -4.35 -13.02
N LYS A 94 4.00 -4.36 -13.66
CA LYS A 94 3.87 -4.63 -15.10
C LYS A 94 3.21 -3.46 -15.79
N GLY A 95 3.75 -3.10 -16.96
CA GLY A 95 3.08 -2.24 -17.91
C GLY A 95 2.63 -3.04 -19.12
N GLY A 96 1.58 -2.59 -19.80
CA GLY A 96 1.05 -3.31 -20.97
C GLY A 96 0.87 -2.42 -22.18
N TRP A 97 1.00 -3.02 -23.37
CA TRP A 97 0.69 -2.45 -24.67
C TRP A 97 -0.42 -3.27 -25.32
N VAL A 98 -1.41 -2.61 -25.93
CA VAL A 98 -2.64 -3.28 -26.38
C VAL A 98 -2.54 -3.78 -27.82
N ASN A 99 -1.85 -3.06 -28.68
CA ASN A 99 -1.77 -3.43 -30.10
C ASN A 99 -0.36 -3.21 -30.68
N PRO A 100 0.41 -4.30 -30.91
CA PRO A 100 0.14 -5.68 -30.52
C PRO A 100 0.21 -5.87 -29.00
N THR A 101 -0.52 -6.84 -28.46
CA THR A 101 -0.56 -7.12 -27.03
C THR A 101 0.81 -7.55 -26.52
N THR A 102 1.41 -6.74 -25.67
CA THR A 102 2.72 -7.01 -25.08
C THR A 102 2.78 -6.43 -23.67
N THR A 103 3.39 -7.16 -22.76
CA THR A 103 3.62 -6.72 -21.38
C THR A 103 5.10 -6.63 -21.10
N TYR A 104 5.49 -5.67 -20.29
CA TYR A 104 6.85 -5.52 -19.79
C TYR A 104 6.85 -5.37 -18.27
N LYS A 105 7.93 -5.80 -17.66
CA LYS A 105 8.11 -5.83 -16.21
C LYS A 105 9.18 -4.83 -15.82
N TYR A 106 8.97 -4.22 -14.66
CA TYR A 106 9.98 -3.41 -13.99
C TYR A 106 9.87 -3.63 -12.48
N LYS A 107 10.94 -3.34 -11.77
CA LYS A 107 10.98 -3.48 -10.32
C LYS A 107 10.78 -2.11 -9.67
N TYR A 108 10.16 -2.11 -8.52
CA TYR A 108 9.99 -0.90 -7.72
C TYR A 108 10.20 -1.17 -6.24
N LEU A 109 10.57 -0.13 -5.54
CA LEU A 109 10.60 -0.05 -4.09
C LEU A 109 9.92 1.26 -3.67
N GLN A 110 8.97 1.17 -2.77
CA GLN A 110 8.24 2.32 -2.27
C GLN A 110 8.40 2.42 -0.76
N GLY A 111 8.80 3.59 -0.28
CA GLY A 111 8.71 3.96 1.13
C GLY A 111 7.61 4.97 1.33
N SER A 112 6.76 4.79 2.33
CA SER A 112 5.63 5.67 2.60
C SER A 112 5.44 5.91 4.09
N VAL A 113 4.75 7.01 4.40
CA VAL A 113 4.25 7.32 5.75
C VAL A 113 2.75 7.55 5.63
N ASP A 114 2.00 6.84 6.47
CA ASP A 114 0.54 6.83 6.46
C ASP A 114 -0.01 7.30 7.81
N ALA A 115 -1.02 8.15 7.77
CA ALA A 115 -1.91 8.42 8.88
C ALA A 115 -3.05 7.41 8.87
N MET A 116 -3.31 6.77 10.00
CA MET A 116 -4.33 5.74 10.16
C MET A 116 -5.49 6.27 11.01
N LEU A 117 -6.72 5.96 10.59
CA LEU A 117 -7.95 6.25 11.31
C LEU A 117 -8.72 4.96 11.55
N ASP A 118 -8.97 4.63 12.81
CA ASP A 118 -9.73 3.46 13.20
C ASP A 118 -11.22 3.71 13.08
N LEU A 119 -11.86 3.06 12.11
CA LEU A 119 -13.28 3.21 11.84
C LEU A 119 -14.14 2.47 12.85
N SER A 120 -13.64 1.34 13.36
CA SER A 120 -14.38 0.55 14.34
C SER A 120 -14.48 1.28 15.68
N ASP A 121 -13.37 1.92 16.09
CA ASP A 121 -13.34 2.73 17.31
C ASP A 121 -14.11 4.05 17.14
N LEU A 122 -14.11 4.62 15.93
CA LEU A 122 -14.90 5.81 15.61
C LEU A 122 -16.41 5.55 15.74
N CYS A 123 -16.90 4.41 15.24
CA CYS A 123 -18.33 4.11 15.21
C CYS A 123 -18.87 3.51 16.51
N ARG A 124 -18.03 2.77 17.25
CA ARG A 124 -18.48 1.95 18.40
C ARG A 124 -17.74 2.24 19.70
N GLY A 125 -16.81 3.21 19.70
CA GLY A 125 -15.90 3.46 20.81
C GLY A 125 -14.82 2.38 20.95
N PHE A 126 -13.80 2.67 21.74
CA PHE A 126 -12.67 1.79 21.98
C PHE A 126 -13.10 0.55 22.77
N ASN A 127 -12.67 -0.62 22.27
CA ASN A 127 -12.81 -1.90 22.94
C ASN A 127 -11.58 -2.77 22.69
N SER A 128 -10.80 -3.03 23.74
CA SER A 128 -9.55 -3.82 23.66
C SER A 128 -9.79 -5.30 23.35
N GLU A 129 -11.01 -5.82 23.52
CA GLU A 129 -11.35 -7.23 23.29
C GLU A 129 -11.97 -7.47 21.90
N ARG A 130 -12.11 -6.41 21.12
CA ARG A 130 -12.71 -6.51 19.80
C ARG A 130 -11.86 -7.41 18.89
N ILE A 131 -12.51 -8.41 18.29
CA ILE A 131 -11.86 -9.35 17.36
C ILE A 131 -11.65 -8.70 16.00
N PHE A 132 -12.65 -7.97 15.50
CA PHE A 132 -12.62 -7.33 14.19
C PHE A 132 -12.46 -5.82 14.31
N ASN A 133 -11.46 -5.26 13.64
CA ASN A 133 -11.22 -3.83 13.62
C ASN A 133 -10.95 -3.35 12.20
N ALA A 134 -11.80 -2.45 11.69
CA ALA A 134 -11.64 -1.82 10.40
C ALA A 134 -10.98 -0.45 10.56
N TYR A 135 -10.08 -0.13 9.65
CA TYR A 135 -9.40 1.16 9.60
C TYR A 135 -9.26 1.68 8.18
N LEU A 136 -9.08 2.97 8.08
CA LEU A 136 -8.69 3.62 6.84
C LEU A 136 -7.32 4.27 7.03
N PHE A 137 -6.58 4.48 5.94
CA PHE A 137 -5.33 5.21 5.97
C PHE A 137 -5.16 6.07 4.72
N LEU A 138 -4.42 7.15 4.91
CA LEU A 138 -3.97 8.05 3.85
C LEU A 138 -2.50 8.39 4.10
N GLY A 139 -1.72 8.42 3.03
CA GLY A 139 -0.30 8.65 3.15
C GLY A 139 0.36 9.19 1.89
N VAL A 140 1.62 9.49 2.04
CA VAL A 140 2.51 9.90 0.96
C VAL A 140 3.78 9.08 1.01
N GLY A 141 4.38 8.86 -0.13
CA GLY A 141 5.60 8.08 -0.24
C GLY A 141 6.47 8.48 -1.41
N LEU A 142 7.63 7.85 -1.45
CA LEU A 142 8.56 7.91 -2.56
C LEU A 142 8.63 6.52 -3.18
N ASN A 143 8.41 6.47 -4.48
CA ASN A 143 8.49 5.24 -5.26
C ASN A 143 9.71 5.31 -6.17
N GLY A 144 10.65 4.40 -5.97
CA GLY A 144 11.83 4.21 -6.80
C GLY A 144 11.61 3.06 -7.77
N ALA A 145 11.62 3.34 -9.07
CA ALA A 145 11.53 2.33 -10.12
C ALA A 145 12.92 2.07 -10.73
N PHE A 146 13.19 0.81 -11.03
CA PHE A 146 14.46 0.34 -11.60
C PHE A 146 14.26 -0.93 -12.45
N SER A 147 15.29 -1.34 -13.20
CA SER A 147 15.25 -2.52 -14.07
C SER A 147 14.13 -2.46 -15.12
N ASN A 148 14.13 -1.40 -15.95
CA ASN A 148 13.16 -1.17 -17.01
C ASN A 148 13.68 -1.71 -18.38
N ASP A 149 14.50 -2.73 -18.35
CA ASP A 149 15.22 -3.21 -19.54
C ASP A 149 14.27 -3.80 -20.59
N GLU A 150 13.17 -4.43 -20.16
CA GLU A 150 12.15 -4.98 -21.06
C GLU A 150 11.44 -3.87 -21.85
N ALA A 151 11.12 -2.72 -21.20
CA ALA A 151 10.52 -1.58 -21.89
C ALA A 151 11.50 -0.96 -22.90
N VAL A 152 12.80 -0.90 -22.54
CA VAL A 152 13.86 -0.42 -23.46
C VAL A 152 13.98 -1.32 -24.69
N ALA A 153 13.96 -2.64 -24.50
CA ALA A 153 14.01 -3.61 -25.58
C ALA A 153 12.79 -3.50 -26.51
N LEU A 154 11.58 -3.35 -25.95
CA LEU A 154 10.37 -3.12 -26.73
C LEU A 154 10.45 -1.82 -27.55
N ASN A 155 10.93 -0.75 -26.97
CA ASN A 155 11.09 0.52 -27.69
C ASN A 155 12.08 0.40 -28.86
N ALA A 156 13.17 -0.36 -28.70
CA ALA A 156 14.11 -0.68 -29.78
C ALA A 156 13.46 -1.54 -30.88
N GLY A 157 12.46 -2.37 -30.52
CA GLY A 157 11.67 -3.18 -31.44
C GLY A 157 10.58 -2.41 -32.20
N GLY A 158 10.52 -1.09 -32.10
CA GLY A 158 9.59 -0.24 -32.85
C GLY A 158 8.38 0.28 -32.08
N TYR A 159 8.21 -0.10 -30.81
CA TYR A 159 7.19 0.48 -29.94
C TYR A 159 7.64 1.87 -29.47
N LYS A 160 6.90 2.90 -29.82
CA LYS A 160 7.23 4.28 -29.44
C LYS A 160 6.68 4.59 -28.04
N LEU A 161 7.45 4.31 -27.00
CA LEU A 161 7.11 4.66 -25.62
C LEU A 161 7.39 6.15 -25.36
N HIS A 162 6.36 6.94 -25.09
CA HIS A 162 6.47 8.40 -24.93
C HIS A 162 7.29 8.85 -23.73
N HIS A 163 7.31 8.07 -22.66
CA HIS A 163 7.98 8.39 -21.40
C HIS A 163 9.01 7.32 -21.00
N LEU A 164 9.65 6.71 -22.02
CA LEU A 164 10.69 5.72 -21.76
C LEU A 164 11.76 6.30 -20.83
N TRP A 165 12.08 5.55 -19.81
CA TRP A 165 13.18 5.88 -18.92
C TRP A 165 14.17 4.72 -18.82
N THR A 166 15.43 5.09 -18.63
CA THR A 166 16.55 4.17 -18.41
C THR A 166 17.19 4.45 -17.04
N GLY A 167 17.73 3.42 -16.40
CA GLY A 167 18.34 3.53 -15.08
C GLY A 167 17.32 3.57 -13.94
N LYS A 168 17.49 4.48 -12.99
CA LYS A 168 16.65 4.60 -11.79
C LYS A 168 15.85 5.90 -11.83
N LYS A 169 14.59 5.84 -11.43
CA LYS A 169 13.72 7.00 -11.32
C LYS A 169 12.99 6.98 -9.99
N VAL A 170 12.79 8.16 -9.39
CA VAL A 170 12.05 8.33 -8.15
C VAL A 170 10.87 9.24 -8.40
N TYR A 171 9.71 8.85 -7.88
CA TYR A 171 8.45 9.58 -8.00
C TYR A 171 7.76 9.70 -6.65
N VAL A 172 7.07 10.80 -6.44
CA VAL A 172 6.18 10.95 -5.30
C VAL A 172 4.91 10.15 -5.55
N ALA A 173 4.49 9.39 -4.56
CA ALA A 173 3.26 8.61 -4.59
C ALA A 173 2.32 9.10 -3.49
N GLY A 174 1.08 9.40 -3.85
CA GLY A 174 -0.02 9.48 -2.90
C GLY A 174 -0.58 8.09 -2.69
N ARG A 175 -0.94 7.72 -1.46
CA ARG A 175 -1.58 6.42 -1.21
C ARG A 175 -2.74 6.54 -0.23
N GLY A 176 -3.67 5.62 -0.34
CA GLY A 176 -4.78 5.50 0.56
C GLY A 176 -5.43 4.14 0.45
N GLY A 177 -6.12 3.74 1.49
CA GLY A 177 -6.75 2.44 1.49
C GLY A 177 -7.55 2.16 2.75
N VAL A 178 -8.09 0.96 2.78
CA VAL A 178 -8.85 0.43 3.91
C VAL A 178 -8.25 -0.91 4.32
N GLY A 179 -8.31 -1.19 5.59
CA GLY A 179 -7.84 -2.46 6.13
C GLY A 179 -8.76 -3.01 7.22
N ALA A 180 -8.61 -4.27 7.47
CA ALA A 180 -9.30 -4.99 8.52
C ALA A 180 -8.32 -5.86 9.29
N ASN A 181 -8.30 -5.70 10.61
CA ASN A 181 -7.54 -6.53 11.53
C ASN A 181 -8.47 -7.55 12.19
N PHE A 182 -8.06 -8.80 12.19
CA PHE A 182 -8.69 -9.90 12.91
C PHE A 182 -7.76 -10.34 14.02
N ARG A 183 -8.09 -9.97 15.23
CA ARG A 183 -7.29 -10.29 16.41
C ARG A 183 -7.36 -11.79 16.71
N LEU A 184 -6.20 -12.42 16.79
CA LEU A 184 -6.07 -13.82 17.20
C LEU A 184 -5.78 -13.94 18.70
N ASN A 185 -4.94 -13.05 19.20
CA ASN A 185 -4.60 -12.93 20.62
C ASN A 185 -4.13 -11.50 20.95
N ASP A 186 -3.59 -11.28 22.15
CA ASP A 186 -3.15 -9.95 22.58
C ASP A 186 -1.96 -9.38 21.80
N HIS A 187 -1.23 -10.22 21.07
CA HIS A 187 0.00 -9.84 20.37
C HIS A 187 -0.07 -10.07 18.86
N VAL A 188 -1.03 -10.86 18.38
CA VAL A 188 -1.08 -11.28 16.98
C VAL A 188 -2.46 -11.03 16.39
N ALA A 189 -2.48 -10.44 15.20
CA ALA A 189 -3.68 -10.26 14.40
C ALA A 189 -3.39 -10.59 12.94
N ILE A 190 -4.40 -11.05 12.22
CA ILE A 190 -4.38 -11.14 10.75
C ILE A 190 -4.88 -9.82 10.21
N ASN A 191 -4.16 -9.25 9.26
CA ASN A 191 -4.53 -8.02 8.58
C ASN A 191 -4.87 -8.29 7.11
N LEU A 192 -5.98 -7.75 6.65
CA LEU A 192 -6.35 -7.68 5.23
C LEU A 192 -6.38 -6.22 4.83
N GLU A 193 -5.69 -5.86 3.77
CA GLU A 193 -5.59 -4.47 3.31
C GLU A 193 -5.82 -4.35 1.81
N LEU A 194 -6.64 -3.39 1.43
CA LEU A 194 -6.81 -2.93 0.06
C LEU A 194 -6.31 -1.50 -0.02
N ASN A 195 -5.30 -1.27 -0.84
CA ASN A 195 -4.73 0.07 -1.01
C ASN A 195 -4.66 0.48 -2.49
N ALA A 196 -4.65 1.78 -2.71
CA ALA A 196 -4.46 2.41 -4.01
C ALA A 196 -3.30 3.39 -3.91
N ASN A 197 -2.40 3.33 -4.89
CA ASN A 197 -1.29 4.27 -5.02
C ASN A 197 -1.48 5.11 -6.27
N MET A 198 -1.39 6.41 -6.12
CA MET A 198 -1.48 7.39 -7.20
C MET A 198 -0.07 7.86 -7.54
N LEU A 199 0.38 7.57 -8.74
CA LEU A 199 1.67 7.96 -9.26
C LEU A 199 1.50 8.76 -10.56
N SER A 200 2.55 9.49 -10.95
CA SER A 200 2.59 10.13 -12.26
C SER A 200 2.66 9.10 -13.39
N ASP A 201 1.99 9.36 -14.51
CA ASP A 201 2.03 8.51 -15.73
C ASP A 201 3.46 8.26 -16.26
N LYS A 202 4.39 9.14 -15.93
CA LYS A 202 5.81 8.97 -16.27
C LYS A 202 6.44 7.74 -15.63
N PHE A 203 5.78 7.15 -14.63
CA PHE A 203 6.27 5.98 -13.91
C PHE A 203 6.23 4.72 -14.78
N ASN A 204 5.18 4.50 -15.56
CA ASN A 204 5.02 3.29 -16.38
C ASN A 204 5.53 3.42 -17.83
N SER A 205 6.30 4.46 -18.14
CA SER A 205 6.86 4.74 -19.47
C SER A 205 5.81 5.02 -20.57
N LYS A 206 4.54 5.10 -20.23
CA LYS A 206 3.43 5.27 -21.18
C LYS A 206 2.65 6.55 -20.89
N LYS A 207 2.20 7.21 -21.95
CA LYS A 207 1.20 8.28 -21.81
C LYS A 207 -0.18 7.63 -21.82
N GLY A 208 -0.98 7.86 -20.79
CA GLY A 208 -2.38 7.45 -20.80
C GLY A 208 -3.07 7.99 -22.05
N ARG A 209 -3.83 7.15 -22.73
CA ARG A 209 -4.64 7.56 -23.86
C ARG A 209 -5.74 8.50 -23.31
N ASN A 210 -5.95 9.63 -23.96
CA ASN A 210 -7.17 10.39 -23.73
C ASN A 210 -8.32 9.42 -23.98
N ALA A 211 -9.14 9.18 -22.98
CA ALA A 211 -10.42 8.55 -23.22
C ALA A 211 -11.20 9.53 -24.09
N ASP A 212 -11.27 9.24 -25.36
CA ASP A 212 -12.25 9.86 -26.24
C ASP A 212 -13.60 9.28 -25.81
N TRP A 213 -14.38 10.12 -25.15
CA TRP A 213 -15.79 9.90 -24.84
C TRP A 213 -16.62 10.31 -26.04
#